data_44d07358795948380f829d93c530f4c6
#
_entry.id   44d07358795948380f829d93c530f4c6
#
_cell.length_a   1.000
_cell.length_b   1.000
_cell.length_c   1.000
_cell.angle_alpha   90.00
_cell.angle_beta   90.00
_cell.angle_gamma   90.00
#
_symmetry.space_group_name_H-M   'P 1'
#
loop_
_entity.id
_entity.type
_entity.pdbx_description
1 polymer ?
#
loop_
_entity_poly.entity_id
_entity_poly.type
_entity_poly.pdbx_seq_one_letter_code
_entity_poly.pdbx_strand_id
1 'polypeptide(L)'
;MKLGVIGWYGHSNFGDERMLYCIKNVFPEHDFLAANNWNDARDKLNELNKCDYILIGGGGLILRNIFNQVDFFQSLKRPFALIGVSIEANHNNMNSFFQIIKEKAEFILVRDKQSKKYLGNHYKVIVGPDLTFLCPFNIVDVKKDDICGLNLRYWFYWKAQLHGSYHNLMIKMNNIYSVLKNIYPLKKWEPDKAVEIIKRNFKYILPITFYSEKNAINDYVILSGYFKNVAPFFDTSLYDKIRYLVGMRYHSIVFAVQCGIPFISLSYQPKSMKFCSDIDLKMLSVDIFNLNELDDKINYIKENYQHIRNHIISYREKAVKEIKYIFSSISALIK
;
A
#
# COMPACT_ATOMS: atom_id res chain seq x y z
N MET A 1 -3.78 23.56 -17.22
CA MET A 1 -4.66 22.45 -17.66
C MET A 1 -5.41 21.91 -16.46
N LYS A 2 -6.55 21.27 -16.67
CA LYS A 2 -7.33 20.60 -15.63
C LYS A 2 -7.09 19.08 -15.67
N LEU A 3 -6.56 18.50 -14.60
CA LEU A 3 -6.30 17.06 -14.49
C LEU A 3 -7.38 16.38 -13.65
N GLY A 4 -7.99 15.33 -14.19
CA GLY A 4 -8.80 14.40 -13.40
C GLY A 4 -7.88 13.41 -12.67
N VAL A 5 -8.11 13.15 -11.39
CA VAL A 5 -7.37 12.14 -10.65
C VAL A 5 -8.35 11.19 -9.95
N ILE A 6 -8.25 9.89 -10.23
CA ILE A 6 -9.12 8.86 -9.67
C ILE A 6 -8.30 7.92 -8.80
N GLY A 7 -8.68 7.76 -7.53
CA GLY A 7 -7.98 6.88 -6.60
C GLY A 7 -8.78 6.60 -5.33
N TRP A 8 -8.15 6.02 -4.32
CA TRP A 8 -8.74 5.81 -3.00
C TRP A 8 -8.31 6.93 -2.05
N TYR A 9 -8.84 8.15 -2.30
CA TYR A 9 -8.47 9.36 -1.57
C TYR A 9 -9.59 9.81 -0.62
N GLY A 10 -9.25 10.63 0.38
CA GLY A 10 -10.23 11.13 1.35
C GLY A 10 -10.71 10.11 2.40
N HIS A 11 -10.04 8.95 2.48
CA HIS A 11 -10.38 7.86 3.39
C HIS A 11 -9.40 7.74 4.58
N SER A 12 -8.63 8.79 4.84
CA SER A 12 -7.65 8.81 5.95
C SER A 12 -6.66 7.62 5.92
N ASN A 13 -6.37 7.08 4.72
CA ASN A 13 -5.30 6.14 4.48
C ASN A 13 -4.07 6.91 4.03
N PHE A 14 -3.13 7.10 4.93
CA PHE A 14 -2.00 7.99 4.69
C PHE A 14 -1.19 7.64 3.42
N GLY A 15 -1.06 6.37 3.09
CA GLY A 15 -0.37 5.96 1.86
C GLY A 15 -1.05 6.45 0.60
N ASP A 16 -2.37 6.32 0.51
CA ASP A 16 -3.15 6.77 -0.64
C ASP A 16 -3.18 8.31 -0.71
N GLU A 17 -3.34 9.00 0.44
CA GLU A 17 -3.26 10.46 0.51
C GLU A 17 -1.87 10.97 0.08
N ARG A 18 -0.80 10.26 0.48
CA ARG A 18 0.58 10.61 0.08
C ARG A 18 0.79 10.45 -1.43
N MET A 19 0.21 9.44 -2.05
CA MET A 19 0.26 9.28 -3.51
C MET A 19 -0.41 10.44 -4.22
N LEU A 20 -1.60 10.86 -3.79
CA LEU A 20 -2.28 12.05 -4.34
C LEU A 20 -1.43 13.33 -4.15
N TYR A 21 -0.85 13.50 -2.97
CA TYR A 21 0.07 14.60 -2.70
C TYR A 21 1.26 14.60 -3.69
N CYS A 22 1.86 13.43 -3.93
CA CYS A 22 2.99 13.32 -4.85
C CYS A 22 2.58 13.65 -6.29
N ILE A 23 1.40 13.20 -6.75
CA ILE A 23 0.87 13.53 -8.08
C ILE A 23 0.71 15.06 -8.22
N LYS A 24 0.08 15.71 -7.23
CA LYS A 24 -0.11 17.17 -7.24
C LYS A 24 1.21 17.94 -7.25
N ASN A 25 2.22 17.45 -6.55
CA ASN A 25 3.54 18.10 -6.54
C ASN A 25 4.34 17.94 -7.84
N VAL A 26 4.04 16.91 -8.65
CA VAL A 26 4.64 16.78 -9.99
C VAL A 26 4.03 17.74 -11.00
N PHE A 27 2.77 18.10 -10.79
CA PHE A 27 2.00 18.97 -11.69
C PHE A 27 1.46 20.21 -10.97
N PRO A 28 2.33 21.04 -10.35
CA PRO A 28 1.90 22.13 -9.47
C PRO A 28 1.11 23.23 -10.18
N GLU A 29 1.29 23.40 -11.48
CA GLU A 29 0.65 24.44 -12.30
C GLU A 29 -0.72 24.00 -12.86
N HIS A 30 -1.25 22.84 -12.42
CA HIS A 30 -2.48 22.27 -12.93
C HIS A 30 -3.59 22.30 -11.88
N ASP A 31 -4.82 22.53 -12.35
CA ASP A 31 -6.02 22.34 -11.53
C ASP A 31 -6.38 20.87 -11.44
N PHE A 32 -6.85 20.42 -10.27
CA PHE A 32 -7.19 19.02 -10.04
C PHE A 32 -8.68 18.82 -9.73
N LEU A 33 -9.28 17.87 -10.44
CA LEU A 33 -10.56 17.27 -10.08
C LEU A 33 -10.30 15.86 -9.52
N ALA A 34 -10.43 15.69 -8.21
CA ALA A 34 -10.26 14.38 -7.57
C ALA A 34 -11.58 13.61 -7.48
N ALA A 35 -11.54 12.34 -7.85
CA ALA A 35 -12.56 11.35 -7.56
C ALA A 35 -11.99 10.31 -6.58
N ASN A 36 -12.65 10.19 -5.44
CA ASN A 36 -12.12 9.51 -4.26
C ASN A 36 -12.30 7.98 -4.27
N ASN A 37 -13.12 7.48 -5.16
CA ASN A 37 -13.35 6.05 -5.40
C ASN A 37 -14.11 5.88 -6.72
N TRP A 38 -14.41 4.64 -7.09
CA TRP A 38 -15.11 4.35 -8.35
C TRP A 38 -16.54 4.87 -8.43
N ASN A 39 -17.28 4.94 -7.31
CA ASN A 39 -18.64 5.50 -7.32
C ASN A 39 -18.59 7.01 -7.54
N ASP A 40 -17.72 7.71 -6.79
CA ASP A 40 -17.49 9.15 -6.98
C ASP A 40 -16.99 9.47 -8.40
N ALA A 41 -16.15 8.59 -8.98
CA ALA A 41 -15.70 8.75 -10.37
C ALA A 41 -16.86 8.62 -11.38
N ARG A 42 -17.81 7.73 -11.13
CA ARG A 42 -19.03 7.61 -11.99
C ARG A 42 -19.92 8.83 -11.84
N ASP A 43 -20.16 9.28 -10.62
CA ASP A 43 -20.98 10.46 -10.37
C ASP A 43 -20.37 11.69 -11.04
N LYS A 44 -19.04 11.80 -11.05
CA LYS A 44 -18.28 12.89 -11.68
C LYS A 44 -17.89 12.64 -13.14
N LEU A 45 -18.43 11.64 -13.82
CA LEU A 45 -18.01 11.28 -15.19
C LEU A 45 -18.09 12.45 -16.16
N ASN A 46 -19.17 13.25 -16.08
CA ASN A 46 -19.34 14.42 -16.94
C ASN A 46 -18.29 15.50 -16.69
N GLU A 47 -17.87 15.67 -15.43
CA GLU A 47 -16.82 16.62 -15.05
C GLU A 47 -15.45 16.11 -15.42
N LEU A 48 -15.17 14.82 -15.22
CA LEU A 48 -13.95 14.15 -15.66
C LEU A 48 -13.77 14.26 -17.19
N ASN A 49 -14.85 14.12 -17.95
CA ASN A 49 -14.83 14.31 -19.41
C ASN A 49 -14.61 15.78 -19.86
N LYS A 50 -14.60 16.74 -18.93
CA LYS A 50 -14.19 18.14 -19.18
C LYS A 50 -12.74 18.42 -18.78
N CYS A 51 -12.06 17.46 -18.13
CA CYS A 51 -10.63 17.58 -17.86
C CYS A 51 -9.82 17.40 -19.14
N ASP A 52 -8.61 17.91 -19.15
CA ASP A 52 -7.71 17.76 -20.31
C ASP A 52 -7.09 16.36 -20.36
N TYR A 53 -6.76 15.81 -19.19
CA TYR A 53 -6.18 14.48 -19.02
C TYR A 53 -6.66 13.82 -17.71
N ILE A 54 -6.68 12.49 -17.65
CA ILE A 54 -7.11 11.75 -16.45
C ILE A 54 -6.00 10.80 -15.99
N LEU A 55 -5.61 10.93 -14.72
CA LEU A 55 -4.69 10.04 -14.04
C LEU A 55 -5.47 9.10 -13.12
N ILE A 56 -5.38 7.80 -13.38
CA ILE A 56 -6.09 6.78 -12.60
C ILE A 56 -5.07 6.00 -11.80
N GLY A 57 -5.05 6.20 -10.49
CA GLY A 57 -4.05 5.47 -9.77
C GLY A 57 -3.76 5.81 -8.36
N GLY A 58 -2.74 5.08 -7.99
CA GLY A 58 -2.29 4.82 -6.66
C GLY A 58 -2.98 3.64 -6.02
N GLY A 59 -2.19 2.64 -5.62
CA GLY A 59 -2.69 1.54 -4.80
C GLY A 59 -3.36 0.38 -5.52
N GLY A 60 -4.14 -0.37 -4.77
CA GLY A 60 -4.85 -1.56 -5.24
C GLY A 60 -6.20 -1.24 -5.85
N LEU A 61 -6.29 -0.34 -6.80
CA LEU A 61 -7.56 0.06 -7.44
C LEU A 61 -8.13 -1.03 -8.34
N ILE A 62 -7.27 -1.86 -8.94
CA ILE A 62 -7.69 -2.94 -9.83
C ILE A 62 -7.90 -4.20 -9.00
N LEU A 63 -9.07 -4.25 -8.37
CA LEU A 63 -9.54 -5.35 -7.55
C LEU A 63 -10.56 -6.22 -8.29
N ARG A 64 -10.98 -7.33 -7.66
CA ARG A 64 -11.94 -8.30 -8.20
C ARG A 64 -13.23 -7.72 -8.76
N ASN A 65 -13.70 -6.61 -8.23
CA ASN A 65 -15.00 -6.01 -8.59
C ASN A 65 -14.90 -4.97 -9.72
N ILE A 66 -13.77 -4.87 -10.39
CA ILE A 66 -13.54 -3.86 -11.43
C ILE A 66 -14.32 -4.13 -12.72
N PHE A 67 -14.87 -5.35 -12.89
CA PHE A 67 -15.76 -5.67 -14.01
C PHE A 67 -16.91 -4.66 -14.17
N ASN A 68 -17.40 -4.16 -13.03
CA ASN A 68 -18.43 -3.13 -13.04
C ASN A 68 -17.91 -1.77 -13.55
N GLN A 69 -16.62 -1.65 -13.91
CA GLN A 69 -16.03 -0.40 -14.39
C GLN A 69 -15.77 -0.40 -15.90
N VAL A 70 -16.04 -1.50 -16.61
CA VAL A 70 -15.86 -1.57 -18.07
C VAL A 70 -16.60 -0.42 -18.76
N ASP A 71 -17.89 -0.24 -18.44
CA ASP A 71 -18.72 0.84 -19.03
C ASP A 71 -18.17 2.22 -18.69
N PHE A 72 -17.63 2.42 -17.50
CA PHE A 72 -16.96 3.65 -17.11
C PHE A 72 -15.78 3.96 -18.03
N PHE A 73 -14.86 2.99 -18.24
CA PHE A 73 -13.72 3.16 -19.12
C PHE A 73 -14.13 3.38 -20.59
N GLN A 74 -15.21 2.75 -21.02
CA GLN A 74 -15.79 2.98 -22.37
C GLN A 74 -16.33 4.39 -22.51
N SER A 75 -16.89 4.95 -21.44
CA SER A 75 -17.52 6.28 -21.40
C SER A 75 -16.52 7.42 -21.19
N LEU A 76 -15.27 7.12 -20.84
CA LEU A 76 -14.22 8.13 -20.80
C LEU A 76 -13.88 8.63 -22.21
N LYS A 77 -14.04 9.96 -22.42
CA LYS A 77 -13.78 10.65 -23.69
C LYS A 77 -12.43 11.35 -23.73
N ARG A 78 -11.72 11.37 -22.62
CA ARG A 78 -10.42 12.03 -22.50
C ARG A 78 -9.28 11.04 -22.44
N PRO A 79 -8.08 11.42 -22.88
CA PRO A 79 -6.90 10.59 -22.71
C PRO A 79 -6.67 10.32 -21.23
N PHE A 80 -6.22 9.11 -20.92
CA PHE A 80 -5.94 8.74 -19.53
C PHE A 80 -4.75 7.80 -19.42
N ALA A 81 -4.12 7.81 -18.24
CA ALA A 81 -3.09 6.86 -17.85
C ALA A 81 -3.46 6.17 -16.53
N LEU A 82 -3.06 4.90 -16.40
CA LEU A 82 -3.02 4.23 -15.11
C LEU A 82 -1.63 4.43 -14.51
N ILE A 83 -1.57 4.89 -13.25
CA ILE A 83 -0.31 5.23 -12.58
C ILE A 83 -0.19 4.56 -11.22
N GLY A 84 0.89 3.79 -11.00
CA GLY A 84 1.21 3.16 -9.72
C GLY A 84 0.16 2.16 -9.21
N VAL A 85 -0.54 1.48 -10.12
CA VAL A 85 -1.59 0.52 -9.77
C VAL A 85 -1.03 -0.88 -9.51
N SER A 86 -1.70 -1.63 -8.62
CA SER A 86 -1.50 -3.09 -8.48
C SER A 86 -2.76 -3.84 -8.88
N ILE A 87 -2.56 -4.99 -9.54
CA ILE A 87 -3.62 -5.94 -9.84
C ILE A 87 -3.56 -7.05 -8.79
N GLU A 88 -4.60 -7.14 -7.94
CA GLU A 88 -4.57 -8.06 -6.81
C GLU A 88 -5.07 -9.47 -7.14
N ALA A 89 -5.83 -9.65 -8.22
CA ALA A 89 -6.28 -10.97 -8.67
C ALA A 89 -6.47 -11.03 -10.17
N ASN A 90 -5.99 -12.11 -10.77
CA ASN A 90 -6.34 -12.47 -12.14
C ASN A 90 -7.50 -13.46 -12.09
N HIS A 91 -8.62 -13.11 -12.71
CA HIS A 91 -9.73 -14.01 -13.00
C HIS A 91 -9.89 -14.13 -14.51
N ASN A 92 -10.28 -15.30 -15.00
CA ASN A 92 -10.50 -15.55 -16.43
C ASN A 92 -11.42 -14.51 -17.08
N ASN A 93 -12.29 -13.88 -16.30
CA ASN A 93 -13.21 -12.84 -16.78
C ASN A 93 -12.59 -11.43 -16.86
N MET A 94 -11.33 -11.19 -16.47
CA MET A 94 -10.69 -9.86 -16.54
C MET A 94 -10.05 -9.57 -17.90
N ASN A 95 -10.02 -10.50 -18.82
CA ASN A 95 -9.35 -10.34 -20.11
C ASN A 95 -9.96 -9.20 -20.94
N SER A 96 -11.28 -9.09 -21.00
CA SER A 96 -11.98 -7.99 -21.70
C SER A 96 -11.66 -6.64 -21.09
N PHE A 97 -11.64 -6.54 -19.76
CA PHE A 97 -11.26 -5.33 -19.06
C PHE A 97 -9.79 -4.95 -19.35
N PHE A 98 -8.88 -5.91 -19.26
CA PHE A 98 -7.46 -5.66 -19.58
C PHE A 98 -7.26 -5.24 -21.04
N GLN A 99 -8.06 -5.79 -21.96
CA GLN A 99 -8.04 -5.38 -23.35
C GLN A 99 -8.44 -3.90 -23.49
N ILE A 100 -9.56 -3.50 -22.89
CA ILE A 100 -10.06 -2.11 -22.93
C ILE A 100 -9.03 -1.12 -22.38
N ILE A 101 -8.42 -1.40 -21.22
CA ILE A 101 -7.43 -0.48 -20.65
C ILE A 101 -6.14 -0.43 -21.48
N LYS A 102 -5.70 -1.53 -22.08
CA LYS A 102 -4.53 -1.54 -22.98
C LYS A 102 -4.79 -0.75 -24.27
N GLU A 103 -5.99 -0.84 -24.80
CA GLU A 103 -6.38 -0.09 -26.00
C GLU A 103 -6.49 1.40 -25.72
N LYS A 104 -7.22 1.78 -24.67
CA LYS A 104 -7.60 3.16 -24.40
C LYS A 104 -6.59 3.96 -23.58
N ALA A 105 -5.90 3.35 -22.61
CA ALA A 105 -4.90 4.06 -21.82
C ALA A 105 -3.70 4.42 -22.71
N GLU A 106 -3.18 5.62 -22.54
CA GLU A 106 -1.94 6.03 -23.21
C GLU A 106 -0.72 5.43 -22.55
N PHE A 107 -0.79 5.23 -21.24
CA PHE A 107 0.30 4.70 -20.42
C PHE A 107 -0.24 3.88 -19.26
N ILE A 108 0.45 2.81 -18.87
CA ILE A 108 0.10 1.94 -17.74
C ILE A 108 1.34 1.69 -16.88
N LEU A 109 1.45 2.38 -15.78
CA LEU A 109 2.47 2.16 -14.77
C LEU A 109 1.91 1.25 -13.67
N VAL A 110 2.43 0.04 -13.59
CA VAL A 110 2.17 -0.88 -12.48
C VAL A 110 3.34 -0.89 -11.51
N ARG A 111 3.08 -1.11 -10.22
CA ARG A 111 4.12 -1.05 -9.18
C ARG A 111 4.70 -2.41 -8.79
N ASP A 112 4.32 -3.49 -9.47
CA ASP A 112 4.86 -4.82 -9.24
C ASP A 112 4.91 -5.68 -10.52
N LYS A 113 5.89 -6.57 -10.59
CA LYS A 113 6.13 -7.47 -11.74
C LYS A 113 4.95 -8.42 -12.00
N GLN A 114 4.22 -8.83 -10.94
CA GLN A 114 3.07 -9.71 -11.09
C GLN A 114 1.90 -9.01 -11.79
N SER A 115 1.67 -7.73 -11.48
CA SER A 115 0.66 -6.91 -12.16
C SER A 115 0.98 -6.79 -13.65
N LYS A 116 2.26 -6.58 -14.02
CA LYS A 116 2.70 -6.61 -15.42
C LYS A 116 2.40 -7.96 -16.08
N LYS A 117 2.68 -9.07 -15.38
CA LYS A 117 2.41 -10.42 -15.91
C LYS A 117 0.92 -10.63 -16.21
N TYR A 118 0.01 -10.10 -15.39
CA TYR A 118 -1.43 -10.18 -15.63
C TYR A 118 -1.88 -9.37 -16.86
N LEU A 119 -1.26 -8.22 -17.12
CA LEU A 119 -1.54 -7.41 -18.31
C LEU A 119 -0.88 -7.94 -19.58
N GLY A 120 0.10 -8.84 -19.44
CA GLY A 120 0.90 -9.36 -20.54
C GLY A 120 1.98 -8.37 -21.01
N ASN A 121 2.78 -8.80 -21.97
CA ASN A 121 3.83 -7.97 -22.58
C ASN A 121 3.22 -6.99 -23.58
N HIS A 122 2.78 -5.84 -23.08
CA HIS A 122 2.27 -4.76 -23.90
C HIS A 122 3.19 -3.53 -23.76
N TYR A 123 3.49 -2.84 -24.86
CA TYR A 123 4.44 -1.71 -24.89
C TYR A 123 4.09 -0.55 -23.98
N LYS A 124 2.79 -0.34 -23.72
CA LYS A 124 2.31 0.70 -22.79
C LYS A 124 2.47 0.32 -21.31
N VAL A 125 2.79 -0.94 -20.98
CA VAL A 125 2.84 -1.44 -19.60
C VAL A 125 4.27 -1.43 -19.08
N ILE A 126 4.51 -0.53 -18.13
CA ILE A 126 5.82 -0.38 -17.47
C ILE A 126 5.66 -0.75 -15.99
N VAL A 127 6.67 -1.44 -15.44
CA VAL A 127 6.81 -1.62 -14.00
C VAL A 127 7.65 -0.48 -13.47
N GLY A 128 7.23 0.14 -12.39
CA GLY A 128 8.03 1.15 -11.71
C GLY A 128 7.77 1.15 -10.20
N PRO A 129 8.51 1.93 -9.46
CA PRO A 129 8.33 2.05 -8.01
C PRO A 129 6.97 2.63 -7.61
N ASP A 130 6.65 2.50 -6.32
CA ASP A 130 5.46 3.15 -5.75
C ASP A 130 5.51 4.67 -5.95
N LEU A 131 4.36 5.31 -6.21
CA LEU A 131 4.26 6.74 -6.50
C LEU A 131 4.81 7.62 -5.38
N THR A 132 4.82 7.14 -4.16
CA THR A 132 5.33 7.91 -3.02
C THR A 132 6.83 8.19 -3.11
N PHE A 133 7.58 7.47 -3.95
CA PHE A 133 8.99 7.76 -4.25
C PHE A 133 9.20 9.03 -5.12
N LEU A 134 8.13 9.61 -5.69
CA LEU A 134 8.20 10.93 -6.34
C LEU A 134 8.56 12.05 -5.34
N CYS A 135 8.04 11.93 -4.12
CA CYS A 135 8.29 12.84 -3.00
C CYS A 135 8.73 12.04 -1.77
N PRO A 136 9.93 11.42 -1.78
CA PRO A 136 10.36 10.54 -0.71
C PRO A 136 10.60 11.31 0.57
N PHE A 137 10.44 10.64 1.71
CA PHE A 137 10.93 11.15 2.99
C PHE A 137 12.46 11.21 3.01
N ASN A 138 13.00 12.04 3.89
CA ASN A 138 14.42 12.07 4.12
C ASN A 138 14.90 10.76 4.75
N ILE A 139 16.13 10.37 4.43
CA ILE A 139 16.81 9.28 5.14
C ILE A 139 17.05 9.77 6.57
N VAL A 140 16.58 8.97 7.54
CA VAL A 140 16.78 9.32 8.95
C VAL A 140 18.17 8.89 9.43
N ASP A 141 18.71 9.62 10.43
CA ASP A 141 19.96 9.25 11.07
C ASP A 141 19.83 7.93 11.84
N VAL A 142 20.96 7.22 11.96
CA VAL A 142 20.99 5.99 12.77
C VAL A 142 20.77 6.35 14.23
N LYS A 143 19.68 5.82 14.80
CA LYS A 143 19.38 5.99 16.22
C LYS A 143 20.18 5.01 17.07
N LYS A 144 20.64 5.45 18.24
CA LYS A 144 21.31 4.58 19.22
C LYS A 144 20.28 3.75 20.00
N ASP A 145 19.12 4.34 20.27
CA ASP A 145 18.07 3.66 21.04
C ASP A 145 17.40 2.57 20.22
N ASP A 146 17.08 1.46 20.87
CA ASP A 146 16.44 0.29 20.29
C ASP A 146 14.91 0.47 20.25
N ILE A 147 14.44 1.51 19.51
CA ILE A 147 13.03 1.85 19.36
C ILE A 147 12.48 1.18 18.13
N CYS A 148 11.45 0.36 18.29
CA CYS A 148 10.71 -0.27 17.21
C CYS A 148 9.41 0.49 16.93
N GLY A 149 9.24 0.98 15.70
CA GLY A 149 7.94 1.39 15.21
C GLY A 149 7.06 0.16 14.99
N LEU A 150 5.82 0.21 15.44
CA LEU A 150 4.86 -0.87 15.27
C LEU A 150 3.60 -0.37 14.58
N ASN A 151 3.30 -0.94 13.42
CA ASN A 151 2.03 -0.75 12.75
C ASN A 151 1.28 -2.07 12.66
N LEU A 152 0.10 -2.12 13.25
CA LEU A 152 -0.82 -3.25 13.17
C LEU A 152 -2.13 -2.81 12.54
N ARG A 153 -2.80 -3.76 11.90
CA ARG A 153 -4.18 -3.60 11.46
C ARG A 153 -5.00 -4.77 11.92
N TYR A 154 -6.28 -4.53 12.09
CA TYR A 154 -7.23 -5.60 12.31
C TYR A 154 -7.35 -6.43 11.02
N TRP A 155 -7.18 -7.77 11.14
CA TRP A 155 -7.32 -8.69 10.02
C TRP A 155 -8.02 -9.94 10.50
N PHE A 156 -9.15 -10.23 9.89
CA PHE A 156 -9.83 -11.48 10.13
C PHE A 156 -9.36 -12.52 9.15
N TYR A 157 -9.35 -13.73 9.64
CA TYR A 157 -8.93 -14.84 8.86
C TYR A 157 -10.05 -15.42 8.02
N TRP A 158 -9.90 -15.27 6.75
CA TRP A 158 -10.34 -16.21 5.72
C TRP A 158 -9.40 -15.99 4.54
N LYS A 159 -8.99 -17.04 3.83
CA LYS A 159 -8.24 -16.91 2.57
C LYS A 159 -8.96 -16.06 1.51
N ALA A 160 -10.19 -15.65 1.76
CA ALA A 160 -10.95 -14.74 0.93
C ALA A 160 -10.65 -13.29 1.32
N GLN A 161 -10.16 -12.52 0.36
CA GLN A 161 -10.04 -11.06 0.46
C GLN A 161 -11.45 -10.46 0.52
N LEU A 162 -11.92 -10.11 1.71
CA LEU A 162 -13.15 -9.36 1.89
C LEU A 162 -12.75 -7.90 2.15
N HIS A 163 -13.20 -7.00 1.27
CA HIS A 163 -12.95 -5.57 1.37
C HIS A 163 -14.21 -4.82 1.82
N GLY A 164 -14.03 -3.69 2.50
CA GLY A 164 -15.05 -2.69 2.75
C GLY A 164 -16.11 -3.06 3.80
N SER A 165 -17.37 -2.81 3.49
CA SER A 165 -18.55 -2.91 4.38
C SER A 165 -18.76 -4.25 5.09
N TYR A 166 -18.05 -5.28 4.69
CA TYR A 166 -18.04 -6.59 5.37
C TYR A 166 -17.29 -6.60 6.71
N HIS A 167 -16.63 -5.52 7.07
CA HIS A 167 -15.85 -5.45 8.31
C HIS A 167 -16.70 -5.68 9.57
N ASN A 168 -17.89 -5.05 9.63
CA ASN A 168 -18.84 -5.25 10.74
C ASN A 168 -19.44 -6.67 10.79
N LEU A 169 -19.63 -7.30 9.63
CA LEU A 169 -20.04 -8.69 9.54
C LEU A 169 -18.96 -9.61 10.10
N MET A 170 -17.70 -9.32 9.82
CA MET A 170 -16.56 -10.11 10.27
C MET A 170 -16.35 -10.06 11.79
N ILE A 171 -16.68 -8.92 12.45
CA ILE A 171 -16.67 -8.84 13.93
C ILE A 171 -17.70 -9.82 14.52
N LYS A 172 -18.91 -9.87 13.95
CA LYS A 172 -19.94 -10.83 14.36
C LYS A 172 -19.51 -12.27 14.10
N MET A 173 -18.83 -12.54 12.98
CA MET A 173 -18.31 -13.87 12.64
C MET A 173 -17.15 -14.32 13.53
N ASN A 174 -16.41 -13.39 14.19
CA ASN A 174 -15.36 -13.77 15.13
C ASN A 174 -15.93 -14.58 16.33
N ASN A 175 -17.16 -14.29 16.74
CA ASN A 175 -17.85 -15.06 17.78
C ASN A 175 -18.24 -16.46 17.27
N ILE A 176 -18.61 -16.58 15.99
CA ILE A 176 -18.89 -17.87 15.34
C ILE A 176 -17.59 -18.67 15.15
N TYR A 177 -16.49 -17.99 14.84
CA TYR A 177 -15.17 -18.63 14.71
C TYR A 177 -14.72 -19.31 16.00
N SER A 178 -14.99 -18.72 17.17
CA SER A 178 -14.66 -19.33 18.47
C SER A 178 -15.32 -20.69 18.66
N VAL A 179 -16.49 -20.90 18.04
CA VAL A 179 -17.23 -22.16 18.03
C VAL A 179 -16.71 -23.11 16.94
N LEU A 180 -16.41 -22.57 15.75
CA LEU A 180 -16.01 -23.37 14.58
C LEU A 180 -14.53 -23.78 14.57
N LYS A 181 -13.65 -23.13 15.35
CA LYS A 181 -12.21 -23.42 15.38
C LYS A 181 -11.88 -24.87 15.75
N ASN A 182 -12.77 -25.52 16.51
CA ASN A 182 -12.62 -26.92 16.91
C ASN A 182 -13.02 -27.91 15.81
N ILE A 183 -13.71 -27.43 14.78
CA ILE A 183 -14.24 -28.26 13.66
C ILE A 183 -13.31 -28.11 12.44
N TYR A 184 -12.72 -26.92 12.24
CA TYR A 184 -11.81 -26.66 11.13
C TYR A 184 -10.53 -25.98 11.63
N PRO A 185 -9.34 -26.50 11.33
CA PRO A 185 -8.05 -25.90 11.71
C PRO A 185 -7.78 -24.65 10.84
N LEU A 186 -8.53 -23.59 11.08
CA LEU A 186 -8.34 -22.34 10.38
C LEU A 186 -7.18 -21.58 11.04
N LYS A 187 -6.14 -21.26 10.27
CA LYS A 187 -5.04 -20.42 10.75
C LYS A 187 -5.60 -19.02 11.06
N LYS A 188 -5.45 -18.55 12.27
CA LYS A 188 -5.92 -17.24 12.74
C LYS A 188 -4.77 -16.26 12.88
N TRP A 189 -5.00 -15.00 12.53
CA TRP A 189 -4.12 -13.91 12.93
C TRP A 189 -4.16 -13.74 14.46
N GLU A 190 -3.00 -13.79 15.09
CA GLU A 190 -2.84 -13.71 16.54
C GLU A 190 -2.04 -12.43 16.90
N PRO A 191 -2.69 -11.26 16.95
CA PRO A 191 -2.01 -10.01 17.24
C PRO A 191 -1.38 -10.01 18.65
N ASP A 192 -1.99 -10.67 19.65
CA ASP A 192 -1.46 -10.78 20.98
C ASP A 192 -0.07 -11.44 20.98
N LYS A 193 0.05 -12.57 20.28
CA LYS A 193 1.33 -13.30 20.13
C LYS A 193 2.37 -12.45 19.40
N ALA A 194 1.98 -11.74 18.34
CA ALA A 194 2.90 -10.85 17.63
C ALA A 194 3.40 -9.72 18.53
N VAL A 195 2.50 -9.07 19.28
CA VAL A 195 2.85 -7.99 20.21
C VAL A 195 3.74 -8.51 21.35
N GLU A 196 3.47 -9.71 21.87
CA GLU A 196 4.30 -10.34 22.91
C GLU A 196 5.73 -10.57 22.40
N ILE A 197 5.90 -11.18 21.22
CA ILE A 197 7.22 -11.38 20.62
C ILE A 197 7.94 -10.04 20.43
N ILE A 198 7.26 -9.01 19.93
CA ILE A 198 7.86 -7.70 19.69
C ILE A 198 8.26 -7.04 21.02
N LYS A 199 7.41 -7.08 22.05
CA LYS A 199 7.71 -6.55 23.39
C LYS A 199 8.90 -7.21 24.05
N ARG A 200 9.10 -8.50 23.81
CA ARG A 200 10.26 -9.25 24.33
C ARG A 200 11.57 -8.81 23.65
N ASN A 201 11.50 -8.41 22.38
CA ASN A 201 12.67 -8.10 21.58
C ASN A 201 13.09 -6.63 21.61
N PHE A 202 12.18 -5.70 21.90
CA PHE A 202 12.45 -4.26 21.86
C PHE A 202 12.08 -3.60 23.18
N LYS A 203 13.01 -2.81 23.72
CA LYS A 203 12.81 -2.08 24.97
C LYS A 203 11.71 -1.01 24.84
N TYR A 204 11.66 -0.35 23.68
CA TYR A 204 10.69 0.71 23.40
C TYR A 204 9.96 0.41 22.11
N ILE A 205 8.63 0.53 22.17
CA ILE A 205 7.74 0.36 21.00
C ILE A 205 6.96 1.63 20.81
N LEU A 206 7.00 2.14 19.58
CA LEU A 206 6.27 3.32 19.15
C LEU A 206 5.13 2.91 18.22
N PRO A 207 3.86 2.92 18.65
CA PRO A 207 2.74 2.56 17.79
C PRO A 207 2.50 3.62 16.73
N ILE A 208 2.29 3.20 15.48
CA ILE A 208 2.16 4.07 14.31
C ILE A 208 0.88 3.77 13.56
N THR A 209 -0.03 4.72 13.49
CA THR A 209 -1.30 4.63 12.77
C THR A 209 -1.14 5.09 11.32
N PHE A 210 -1.53 4.26 10.36
CA PHE A 210 -1.54 4.60 8.93
C PHE A 210 -2.94 4.81 8.37
N TYR A 211 -3.95 4.22 9.00
CA TYR A 211 -5.34 4.31 8.60
C TYR A 211 -6.18 4.72 9.79
N SER A 212 -6.88 5.84 9.65
CA SER A 212 -7.59 6.50 10.75
C SER A 212 -9.02 6.93 10.38
N GLU A 213 -9.61 6.32 9.34
CA GLU A 213 -10.98 6.62 8.92
C GLU A 213 -11.97 6.44 10.09
N LYS A 214 -12.80 7.45 10.31
CA LYS A 214 -13.86 7.40 11.33
C LYS A 214 -14.89 6.32 10.97
N ASN A 215 -15.47 5.68 11.97
CA ASN A 215 -16.46 4.61 11.81
C ASN A 215 -15.95 3.31 11.14
N ALA A 216 -14.65 3.18 10.93
CA ALA A 216 -14.03 1.94 10.49
C ALA A 216 -13.12 1.38 11.58
N ILE A 217 -12.89 0.05 11.56
CA ILE A 217 -11.83 -0.54 12.39
C ILE A 217 -10.49 -0.15 11.77
N ASN A 218 -9.92 0.91 12.31
CA ASN A 218 -8.67 1.49 11.87
C ASN A 218 -7.48 1.00 12.71
N ASP A 219 -6.29 1.44 12.36
CA ASP A 219 -5.07 1.02 13.04
C ASP A 219 -5.01 1.53 14.49
N TYR A 220 -5.59 2.72 14.75
CA TYR A 220 -5.66 3.28 16.11
C TYR A 220 -6.42 2.36 17.06
N VAL A 221 -7.55 1.81 16.62
CA VAL A 221 -8.40 0.94 17.45
C VAL A 221 -7.63 -0.31 17.92
N ILE A 222 -6.88 -0.96 17.03
CA ILE A 222 -6.11 -2.14 17.43
C ILE A 222 -4.91 -1.76 18.28
N LEU A 223 -4.17 -0.72 17.91
CA LEU A 223 -2.97 -0.30 18.64
C LEU A 223 -3.30 0.21 20.05
N SER A 224 -4.40 0.93 20.23
CA SER A 224 -4.84 1.42 21.54
C SER A 224 -5.26 0.30 22.51
N GLY A 225 -5.57 -0.89 21.99
CA GLY A 225 -5.76 -2.08 22.82
C GLY A 225 -4.47 -2.59 23.48
N TYR A 226 -3.30 -2.23 22.96
CA TYR A 226 -1.98 -2.68 23.46
C TYR A 226 -1.15 -1.57 24.06
N PHE A 227 -1.37 -0.31 23.69
CA PHE A 227 -0.53 0.84 24.04
C PHE A 227 -1.39 2.04 24.48
N LYS A 228 -0.97 2.72 25.55
CA LYS A 228 -1.70 3.88 26.09
C LYS A 228 -1.60 5.14 25.20
N ASN A 229 -0.43 5.36 24.61
CA ASN A 229 -0.11 6.57 23.85
C ASN A 229 -0.03 6.25 22.36
N VAL A 230 -1.18 6.21 21.69
CA VAL A 230 -1.26 5.99 20.25
C VAL A 230 -1.77 7.28 19.60
N ALA A 231 -1.04 7.79 18.61
CA ALA A 231 -1.55 8.89 17.79
C ALA A 231 -2.73 8.40 16.94
N PRO A 232 -3.86 9.13 16.92
CA PRO A 232 -5.04 8.68 16.17
C PRO A 232 -4.90 8.81 14.65
N PHE A 233 -3.84 9.45 14.18
CA PHE A 233 -3.51 9.64 12.76
C PHE A 233 -2.00 9.53 12.57
N PHE A 234 -1.59 9.42 11.31
CA PHE A 234 -0.17 9.30 10.96
C PHE A 234 0.58 10.61 11.23
N ASP A 235 1.68 10.48 11.95
CA ASP A 235 2.66 11.55 12.17
C ASP A 235 4.01 11.14 11.56
N THR A 236 4.45 11.90 10.57
CA THR A 236 5.71 11.64 9.87
C THR A 236 6.93 11.71 10.79
N SER A 237 6.89 12.54 11.84
CA SER A 237 7.99 12.71 12.81
C SER A 237 8.28 11.43 13.60
N LEU A 238 7.35 10.47 13.63
CA LEU A 238 7.57 9.21 14.32
C LEU A 238 8.67 8.38 13.66
N TYR A 239 8.87 8.50 12.35
CA TYR A 239 9.95 7.79 11.65
C TYR A 239 11.34 8.32 12.03
N ASP A 240 11.46 9.57 12.44
CA ASP A 240 12.71 10.14 12.95
C ASP A 240 13.12 9.57 14.31
N LYS A 241 12.21 8.89 15.01
CA LYS A 241 12.43 8.37 16.35
C LYS A 241 12.73 6.88 16.38
N ILE A 242 12.39 6.13 15.33
CA ILE A 242 12.51 4.68 15.30
C ILE A 242 13.82 4.23 14.65
N ARG A 243 14.34 3.10 15.12
CA ARG A 243 15.49 2.41 14.55
C ARG A 243 15.07 1.23 13.68
N TYR A 244 13.98 0.57 14.03
CA TYR A 244 13.38 -0.57 13.33
C TYR A 244 11.91 -0.34 13.11
N LEU A 245 11.33 -1.04 12.13
CA LEU A 245 9.89 -1.08 11.94
C LEU A 245 9.40 -2.54 11.88
N VAL A 246 8.31 -2.83 12.59
CA VAL A 246 7.48 -4.02 12.33
C VAL A 246 6.12 -3.53 11.84
N GLY A 247 5.78 -3.81 10.60
CA GLY A 247 4.62 -3.20 9.96
C GLY A 247 3.74 -4.17 9.18
N MET A 248 2.41 -3.99 9.29
CA MET A 248 1.41 -4.72 8.51
C MET A 248 0.98 -3.98 7.25
N ARG A 249 0.81 -2.66 7.32
CA ARG A 249 0.39 -1.86 6.17
C ARG A 249 1.48 -1.81 5.11
N TYR A 250 1.11 -1.97 3.85
CA TYR A 250 2.03 -1.85 2.72
C TYR A 250 2.86 -0.57 2.78
N HIS A 251 2.21 0.58 2.95
CA HIS A 251 2.91 1.86 2.99
C HIS A 251 3.75 2.05 4.26
N SER A 252 3.50 1.32 5.36
CA SER A 252 4.41 1.39 6.50
C SER A 252 5.80 0.86 6.11
N ILE A 253 5.82 -0.21 5.30
CA ILE A 253 7.07 -0.79 4.79
C ILE A 253 7.72 0.12 3.73
N VAL A 254 6.92 0.63 2.78
CA VAL A 254 7.43 1.56 1.75
C VAL A 254 8.09 2.78 2.37
N PHE A 255 7.51 3.35 3.43
CA PHE A 255 8.08 4.52 4.11
C PHE A 255 9.30 4.17 4.95
N ALA A 256 9.36 2.97 5.54
CA ALA A 256 10.60 2.50 6.16
C ALA A 256 11.75 2.44 5.15
N VAL A 257 11.47 1.95 3.93
CA VAL A 257 12.45 1.95 2.83
C VAL A 257 12.85 3.39 2.45
N GLN A 258 11.90 4.31 2.35
CA GLN A 258 12.21 5.71 2.03
C GLN A 258 13.09 6.38 3.11
N CYS A 259 12.86 6.05 4.36
CA CYS A 259 13.62 6.58 5.49
C CYS A 259 14.94 5.83 5.77
N GLY A 260 15.22 4.75 5.07
CA GLY A 260 16.40 3.91 5.31
C GLY A 260 16.32 3.13 6.62
N ILE A 261 15.13 2.70 7.03
CA ILE A 261 14.89 1.99 8.29
C ILE A 261 14.73 0.50 8.03
N PRO A 262 15.57 -0.38 8.63
CA PRO A 262 15.38 -1.82 8.61
C PRO A 262 14.02 -2.22 9.17
N PHE A 263 13.34 -3.17 8.52
CA PHE A 263 11.97 -3.50 8.84
C PHE A 263 11.67 -5.01 8.80
N ILE A 264 10.57 -5.40 9.45
CA ILE A 264 9.88 -6.68 9.25
C ILE A 264 8.49 -6.40 8.70
N SER A 265 8.14 -7.05 7.61
CA SER A 265 6.80 -7.00 7.04
C SER A 265 5.93 -8.12 7.60
N LEU A 266 4.93 -7.79 8.41
CA LEU A 266 3.86 -8.72 8.79
C LEU A 266 2.86 -8.80 7.63
N SER A 267 3.09 -9.76 6.74
CA SER A 267 2.38 -9.86 5.48
C SER A 267 1.06 -10.61 5.64
N TYR A 268 -0.05 -9.91 5.47
CA TYR A 268 -1.41 -10.46 5.46
C TYR A 268 -2.01 -10.58 4.04
N GLN A 269 -1.37 -9.94 3.08
CA GLN A 269 -1.73 -9.93 1.66
C GLN A 269 -0.49 -10.06 0.78
N PRO A 270 -0.64 -10.58 -0.44
CA PRO A 270 0.49 -10.81 -1.35
C PRO A 270 1.31 -9.56 -1.69
N LYS A 271 0.70 -8.37 -1.66
CA LYS A 271 1.35 -7.12 -2.08
C LYS A 271 2.59 -6.75 -1.25
N SER A 272 2.54 -6.93 0.07
CA SER A 272 3.69 -6.63 0.93
C SER A 272 4.82 -7.65 0.71
N MET A 273 4.48 -8.93 0.55
CA MET A 273 5.46 -9.97 0.25
C MET A 273 6.10 -9.78 -1.15
N LYS A 274 5.29 -9.38 -2.15
CA LYS A 274 5.79 -9.05 -3.50
C LYS A 274 6.76 -7.88 -3.44
N PHE A 275 6.41 -6.81 -2.73
CA PHE A 275 7.30 -5.67 -2.55
C PHE A 275 8.63 -6.09 -1.91
N CYS A 276 8.59 -6.84 -0.80
CA CYS A 276 9.80 -7.37 -0.18
C CYS A 276 10.64 -8.23 -1.15
N SER A 277 9.98 -9.02 -2.01
CA SER A 277 10.66 -9.83 -3.02
C SER A 277 11.26 -8.97 -4.14
N ASP A 278 10.54 -7.95 -4.59
CA ASP A 278 10.98 -7.05 -5.67
C ASP A 278 12.19 -6.18 -5.27
N ILE A 279 12.38 -5.96 -3.97
CA ILE A 279 13.54 -5.25 -3.40
C ILE A 279 14.61 -6.20 -2.82
N ASP A 280 14.57 -7.50 -3.15
CA ASP A 280 15.49 -8.54 -2.68
C ASP A 280 15.56 -8.71 -1.16
N LEU A 281 14.51 -8.34 -0.43
CA LEU A 281 14.36 -8.48 1.02
C LEU A 281 13.20 -9.40 1.43
N LYS A 282 12.91 -10.44 0.62
CA LYS A 282 11.85 -11.41 0.90
C LYS A 282 12.00 -12.08 2.28
N MET A 283 13.24 -12.27 2.74
CA MET A 283 13.54 -12.84 4.06
C MET A 283 12.98 -12.01 5.23
N LEU A 284 12.70 -10.73 5.01
CA LEU A 284 12.12 -9.83 6.04
C LEU A 284 10.58 -9.87 6.08
N SER A 285 9.94 -10.72 5.27
CA SER A 285 8.48 -10.90 5.27
C SER A 285 8.10 -12.10 6.15
N VAL A 286 7.13 -11.88 7.06
CA VAL A 286 6.53 -12.90 7.93
C VAL A 286 5.06 -13.03 7.55
N ASP A 287 4.58 -14.24 7.31
CA ASP A 287 3.16 -14.51 7.18
C ASP A 287 2.49 -14.36 8.54
N ILE A 288 1.49 -13.48 8.65
CA ILE A 288 0.78 -13.25 9.93
C ILE A 288 0.12 -14.51 10.50
N PHE A 289 -0.09 -15.53 9.67
CA PHE A 289 -0.66 -16.82 10.07
C PHE A 289 0.42 -17.83 10.49
N ASN A 290 1.69 -17.46 10.41
CA ASN A 290 2.83 -18.25 10.87
C ASN A 290 3.87 -17.34 11.49
N LEU A 291 3.70 -17.01 12.78
CA LEU A 291 4.59 -16.12 13.52
C LEU A 291 5.85 -16.82 14.08
N ASN A 292 6.06 -18.11 13.79
CA ASN A 292 7.17 -18.87 14.35
C ASN A 292 8.54 -18.29 13.97
N GLU A 293 8.64 -17.66 12.80
CA GLU A 293 9.88 -17.06 12.32
C GLU A 293 10.06 -15.60 12.75
N LEU A 294 9.09 -14.99 13.44
CA LEU A 294 9.14 -13.55 13.75
C LEU A 294 10.31 -13.19 14.66
N ASP A 295 10.56 -14.01 15.68
CA ASP A 295 11.65 -13.82 16.64
C ASP A 295 13.01 -13.88 15.94
N ASP A 296 13.25 -14.93 15.15
CA ASP A 296 14.48 -15.13 14.39
C ASP A 296 14.75 -13.99 13.40
N LYS A 297 13.70 -13.51 12.72
CA LYS A 297 13.81 -12.39 11.78
C LYS A 297 14.07 -11.06 12.47
N ILE A 298 13.55 -10.86 13.67
CA ILE A 298 13.90 -9.68 14.48
C ILE A 298 15.37 -9.73 14.87
N ASN A 299 15.88 -10.88 15.33
CA ASN A 299 17.30 -11.05 15.63
C ASN A 299 18.15 -10.81 14.38
N TYR A 300 17.75 -11.38 13.24
CA TYR A 300 18.45 -11.19 11.97
C TYR A 300 18.57 -9.71 11.57
N ILE A 301 17.51 -8.89 11.67
CA ILE A 301 17.62 -7.47 11.34
C ILE A 301 18.48 -6.67 12.31
N LYS A 302 18.57 -7.09 13.56
CA LYS A 302 19.44 -6.47 14.58
C LYS A 302 20.90 -6.76 14.28
N GLU A 303 21.24 -8.01 14.03
CA GLU A 303 22.60 -8.47 13.70
C GLU A 303 23.10 -7.91 12.38
N ASN A 304 22.22 -7.80 11.38
CA ASN A 304 22.56 -7.34 10.04
C ASN A 304 22.11 -5.90 9.75
N TYR A 305 21.92 -5.09 10.79
CA TYR A 305 21.33 -3.73 10.69
C TYR A 305 21.96 -2.88 9.58
N GLN A 306 23.29 -2.73 9.59
CA GLN A 306 23.97 -1.84 8.66
C GLN A 306 23.91 -2.36 7.21
N HIS A 307 24.02 -3.66 7.02
CA HIS A 307 23.92 -4.29 5.72
C HIS A 307 22.53 -4.07 5.11
N ILE A 308 21.47 -4.37 5.88
CA ILE A 308 20.09 -4.18 5.45
C ILE A 308 19.80 -2.70 5.16
N ARG A 309 20.24 -1.81 6.04
CA ARG A 309 20.07 -0.36 5.86
C ARG A 309 20.73 0.14 4.58
N ASN A 310 21.96 -0.25 4.30
CA ASN A 310 22.67 0.14 3.08
C ASN A 310 21.95 -0.36 1.83
N HIS A 311 21.44 -1.60 1.86
CA HIS A 311 20.65 -2.18 0.77
C HIS A 311 19.37 -1.37 0.53
N ILE A 312 18.62 -1.04 1.58
CA ILE A 312 17.40 -0.23 1.54
C ILE A 312 17.68 1.15 0.93
N ILE A 313 18.75 1.82 1.37
CA ILE A 313 19.15 3.14 0.86
C ILE A 313 19.51 3.06 -0.62
N SER A 314 20.29 2.07 -1.03
CA SER A 314 20.62 1.85 -2.44
C SER A 314 19.39 1.62 -3.31
N TYR A 315 18.44 0.80 -2.85
CA TYR A 315 17.17 0.61 -3.55
C TYR A 315 16.37 1.92 -3.65
N ARG A 316 16.24 2.66 -2.53
CA ARG A 316 15.55 3.95 -2.49
C ARG A 316 16.08 4.92 -3.54
N GLU A 317 17.40 5.06 -3.66
CA GLU A 317 18.02 5.96 -4.62
C GLU A 317 17.70 5.58 -6.06
N LYS A 318 17.74 4.28 -6.37
CA LYS A 318 17.34 3.75 -7.68
C LYS A 318 15.86 4.03 -7.96
N ALA A 319 14.99 3.72 -6.99
CA ALA A 319 13.54 3.91 -7.12
C ALA A 319 13.16 5.39 -7.34
N VAL A 320 13.81 6.32 -6.63
CA VAL A 320 13.59 7.76 -6.83
C VAL A 320 14.02 8.22 -8.22
N LYS A 321 15.16 7.77 -8.72
CA LYS A 321 15.62 8.09 -10.08
C LYS A 321 14.68 7.53 -11.13
N GLU A 322 14.30 6.27 -10.99
CA GLU A 322 13.43 5.57 -11.92
C GLU A 322 12.04 6.20 -12.01
N ILE A 323 11.39 6.45 -10.87
CA ILE A 323 10.03 7.03 -10.90
C ILE A 323 10.02 8.45 -11.46
N LYS A 324 11.04 9.26 -11.17
CA LYS A 324 11.18 10.61 -11.75
C LYS A 324 11.38 10.56 -13.26
N TYR A 325 12.18 9.62 -13.75
CA TYR A 325 12.37 9.42 -15.18
C TYR A 325 11.05 9.01 -15.87
N ILE A 326 10.32 8.04 -15.29
CA ILE A 326 9.00 7.62 -15.80
C ILE A 326 8.05 8.82 -15.84
N PHE A 327 7.98 9.62 -14.78
CA PHE A 327 7.08 10.76 -14.71
C PHE A 327 7.49 11.92 -15.61
N SER A 328 8.75 12.08 -15.97
CA SER A 328 9.15 13.03 -17.01
C SER A 328 8.55 12.69 -18.37
N SER A 329 8.45 11.40 -18.69
CA SER A 329 7.80 10.92 -19.93
C SER A 329 6.28 11.12 -19.87
N ILE A 330 5.64 10.84 -18.72
CA ILE A 330 4.20 11.09 -18.53
C ILE A 330 3.89 12.59 -18.64
N SER A 331 4.72 13.44 -18.02
CA SER A 331 4.56 14.91 -18.11
C SER A 331 4.66 15.43 -19.55
N ALA A 332 5.45 14.76 -20.40
CA ALA A 332 5.51 15.11 -21.82
C ALA A 332 4.23 14.75 -22.59
N LEU A 333 3.48 13.73 -22.14
CA LEU A 333 2.18 13.37 -22.74
C LEU A 333 1.06 14.33 -22.32
N ILE A 334 1.20 14.95 -21.14
CA ILE A 334 0.18 15.85 -20.56
C ILE A 334 0.34 17.31 -21.06
N LYS A 335 1.43 17.62 -21.74
CA LYS A 335 1.63 18.93 -22.37
C LYS A 335 0.87 19.08 -23.68
#